data_71e34fa21b33eafd574cd2ef44debe8c
#
_entry.id   71e34fa21b33eafd574cd2ef44debe8c
#
_cell.length_a   1.000
_cell.length_b   1.000
_cell.length_c   1.000
_cell.angle_alpha   90.00
_cell.angle_beta   90.00
_cell.angle_gamma   90.00
#
_symmetry.space_group_name_H-M   'P 1'
#
loop_
_entity.id
_entity.type
_entity.pdbx_description
1 polymer ?
#
loop_
_entity_poly.entity_id
_entity_poly.type
_entity_poly.pdbx_seq_one_letter_code
_entity_poly.pdbx_strand_id
1 'polypeptide(L)'
;MAWPFCLVSKMQESVIMKIHYGTALGAVVLVAIHVLFRMTQNFSESLQYESVITNYHFLPYAIMLELILILLSVHGFNGLRVILLELKQGVGYEKAVNYGCIAAIAVLVAYGSRTILIAGLGM
;
A
#
# COMPACT_ATOMS: atom_id res chain seq x y z
N MET A 1 -34.05 13.67 -10.48
CA MET A 1 -33.02 13.24 -11.44
C MET A 1 -31.64 13.05 -10.83
N ALA A 2 -31.41 13.46 -9.60
CA ALA A 2 -30.14 13.25 -8.89
C ALA A 2 -30.01 11.90 -8.15
N TRP A 3 -31.08 11.16 -8.01
CA TRP A 3 -31.18 9.96 -7.18
C TRP A 3 -30.33 8.76 -7.61
N PRO A 4 -30.26 8.36 -8.88
CA PRO A 4 -29.42 7.23 -9.26
C PRO A 4 -27.92 7.53 -9.13
N PHE A 5 -27.53 8.78 -9.34
CA PHE A 5 -26.13 9.20 -9.22
C PHE A 5 -25.66 9.21 -7.77
N CYS A 6 -26.52 9.59 -6.84
CA CYS A 6 -26.23 9.60 -5.41
C CYS A 6 -26.12 8.18 -4.83
N LEU A 7 -26.94 7.25 -5.31
CA LEU A 7 -26.88 5.85 -4.87
C LEU A 7 -25.61 5.14 -5.37
N VAL A 8 -25.24 5.39 -6.63
CA VAL A 8 -24.00 4.84 -7.21
C VAL A 8 -22.77 5.40 -6.48
N SER A 9 -22.74 6.69 -6.17
CA SER A 9 -21.65 7.29 -5.43
C SER A 9 -21.55 6.74 -4.00
N LYS A 10 -22.67 6.54 -3.31
CA LYS A 10 -22.72 5.92 -1.98
C LYS A 10 -22.26 4.46 -1.99
N MET A 11 -22.62 3.70 -3.02
CA MET A 11 -22.17 2.33 -3.19
C MET A 11 -20.65 2.27 -3.43
N GLN A 12 -20.11 3.16 -4.25
CA GLN A 12 -18.67 3.27 -4.48
C GLN A 12 -17.91 3.66 -3.21
N GLU A 13 -18.40 4.63 -2.47
CA GLU A 13 -17.79 5.03 -1.19
C GLU A 13 -17.81 3.90 -0.16
N SER A 14 -18.90 3.14 -0.08
CA SER A 14 -18.98 1.96 0.79
C SER A 14 -17.95 0.89 0.43
N VAL A 15 -17.72 0.63 -0.85
CA VAL A 15 -16.69 -0.31 -1.33
C VAL A 15 -15.29 0.20 -1.00
N ILE A 16 -15.03 1.48 -1.24
CA ILE A 16 -13.74 2.12 -0.93
C ILE A 16 -13.44 2.03 0.56
N MET A 17 -14.43 2.27 1.42
CA MET A 17 -14.26 2.14 2.88
C MET A 17 -13.98 0.71 3.31
N LYS A 18 -14.64 -0.28 2.71
CA LYS A 18 -14.34 -1.70 2.96
C LYS A 18 -12.92 -2.08 2.56
N ILE A 19 -12.45 -1.59 1.42
CA ILE A 19 -11.06 -1.75 0.97
C ILE A 19 -10.11 -1.09 1.97
N HIS A 20 -10.43 0.12 2.43
CA HIS A 20 -9.61 0.84 3.40
C HIS A 20 -9.43 0.06 4.71
N TYR A 21 -10.52 -0.44 5.30
CA TYR A 21 -10.45 -1.25 6.52
C TYR A 21 -9.80 -2.61 6.29
N GLY A 22 -10.10 -3.28 5.17
CA GLY A 22 -9.47 -4.55 4.82
C GLY A 22 -7.97 -4.44 4.62
N THR A 23 -7.52 -3.41 3.93
CA THR A 23 -6.08 -3.14 3.73
C THR A 23 -5.38 -2.73 5.03
N ALA A 24 -6.06 -2.01 5.92
CA ALA A 24 -5.54 -1.69 7.25
C ALA A 24 -5.29 -2.96 8.06
N LEU A 25 -6.28 -3.83 8.15
CA LEU A 25 -6.19 -5.08 8.92
C LEU A 25 -5.11 -6.00 8.36
N GLY A 26 -5.09 -6.20 7.04
CA GLY A 26 -4.06 -6.99 6.37
C GLY A 26 -2.66 -6.42 6.57
N ALA A 27 -2.51 -5.11 6.45
CA ALA A 27 -1.23 -4.44 6.66
C ALA A 27 -0.73 -4.60 8.10
N VAL A 28 -1.60 -4.43 9.10
CA VAL A 28 -1.21 -4.60 10.52
C VAL A 28 -0.69 -6.00 10.78
N VAL A 29 -1.38 -7.02 10.29
CA VAL A 29 -0.97 -8.43 10.47
C VAL A 29 0.37 -8.70 9.81
N LEU A 30 0.52 -8.32 8.54
CA LEU A 30 1.76 -8.58 7.78
C LEU A 30 2.95 -7.77 8.31
N VAL A 31 2.73 -6.52 8.69
CA VAL A 31 3.80 -5.69 9.30
C VAL A 31 4.22 -6.27 10.66
N ALA A 32 3.26 -6.74 11.47
CA ALA A 32 3.60 -7.40 12.74
C ALA A 32 4.45 -8.66 12.50
N ILE A 33 4.09 -9.50 11.54
CA ILE A 33 4.88 -10.68 11.16
C ILE A 33 6.27 -10.25 10.67
N HIS A 34 6.34 -9.23 9.81
CA HIS A 34 7.61 -8.70 9.31
C HIS A 34 8.53 -8.21 10.43
N VAL A 35 7.99 -7.44 11.38
CA VAL A 35 8.77 -6.93 12.53
C VAL A 35 9.23 -8.08 13.41
N LEU A 36 8.34 -9.03 13.74
CA LEU A 36 8.70 -10.20 14.54
C LEU A 36 9.81 -11.02 13.87
N PHE A 37 9.71 -11.25 12.56
CA PHE A 37 10.77 -11.94 11.81
C PHE A 37 12.10 -11.21 11.90
N ARG A 38 12.10 -9.88 11.77
CA ARG A 38 13.33 -9.07 11.91
C ARG A 38 13.89 -9.08 13.33
N MET A 39 13.04 -9.18 14.35
CA MET A 39 13.47 -9.25 15.75
C MET A 39 14.12 -10.59 16.12
N THR A 40 13.88 -11.65 15.34
CA THR A 40 14.58 -12.94 15.54
C THR A 40 16.03 -12.90 15.05
N GLN A 41 16.40 -11.88 14.28
CA GLN A 41 17.75 -11.63 13.80
C GLN A 41 18.44 -10.63 14.73
N ASN A 42 19.77 -10.71 14.84
CA ASN A 42 20.56 -9.70 15.55
C ASN A 42 20.29 -8.31 14.94
N PHE A 43 19.86 -7.35 15.75
CA PHE A 43 19.42 -6.04 15.25
C PHE A 43 20.50 -5.34 14.41
N SER A 44 21.74 -5.31 14.90
CA SER A 44 22.85 -4.66 14.20
C SER A 44 23.21 -5.37 12.89
N GLU A 45 23.15 -6.69 12.86
CA GLU A 45 23.41 -7.49 11.66
C GLU A 45 22.27 -7.40 10.67
N SER A 46 21.03 -7.32 11.16
CA SER A 46 19.84 -7.24 10.31
C SER A 46 19.75 -5.95 9.48
N LEU A 47 20.48 -4.91 9.86
CA LEU A 47 20.55 -3.64 9.12
C LEU A 47 21.65 -3.61 8.06
N GLN A 48 22.53 -4.61 8.04
CA GLN A 48 23.59 -4.69 7.04
C GLN A 48 23.03 -5.07 5.66
N TYR A 49 23.62 -4.52 4.61
CA TYR A 49 23.21 -4.76 3.24
C TYR A 49 23.15 -6.26 2.89
N GLU A 50 24.18 -7.00 3.26
CA GLU A 50 24.26 -8.45 3.03
C GLU A 50 23.08 -9.21 3.64
N SER A 51 22.71 -8.88 4.87
CA SER A 51 21.58 -9.50 5.58
C SER A 51 20.25 -9.15 4.91
N VAL A 52 20.09 -7.89 4.47
CA VAL A 52 18.88 -7.44 3.77
C VAL A 52 18.72 -8.21 2.46
N ILE A 53 19.78 -8.29 1.64
CA ILE A 53 19.73 -9.00 0.35
C ILE A 53 19.48 -10.50 0.56
N THR A 54 20.11 -11.13 1.55
CA THR A 54 19.87 -12.54 1.89
C THR A 54 18.39 -12.80 2.20
N ASN A 55 17.75 -11.90 2.96
CA ASN A 55 16.32 -12.01 3.25
C ASN A 55 15.45 -11.88 2.00
N TYR A 56 15.82 -11.03 1.04
CA TYR A 56 15.10 -10.91 -0.23
C TYR A 56 15.19 -12.17 -1.11
N HIS A 57 16.28 -12.94 -1.00
CA HIS A 57 16.38 -14.23 -1.69
C HIS A 57 15.47 -15.31 -1.11
N PHE A 58 15.00 -15.13 0.12
CA PHE A 58 14.01 -16.03 0.71
C PHE A 58 12.62 -15.68 0.16
N LEU A 59 12.12 -16.49 -0.78
CA LEU A 59 10.90 -16.20 -1.53
C LEU A 59 9.67 -15.86 -0.68
N PRO A 60 9.36 -16.58 0.44
CA PRO A 60 8.23 -16.21 1.28
C PRO A 60 8.35 -14.81 1.88
N TYR A 61 9.56 -14.39 2.22
CA TYR A 61 9.83 -13.05 2.74
C TYR A 61 9.62 -11.98 1.66
N ALA A 62 10.11 -12.22 0.44
CA ALA A 62 9.91 -11.31 -0.69
C ALA A 62 8.42 -11.14 -1.03
N ILE A 63 7.65 -12.22 -1.03
CA ILE A 63 6.19 -12.18 -1.24
C ILE A 63 5.51 -11.37 -0.13
N MET A 64 5.90 -11.56 1.12
CA MET A 64 5.37 -10.79 2.25
C MET A 64 5.64 -9.30 2.09
N LEU A 65 6.85 -8.91 1.68
CA LEU A 65 7.19 -7.51 1.43
C LEU A 65 6.38 -6.91 0.28
N GLU A 66 6.15 -7.67 -0.78
CA GLU A 66 5.31 -7.23 -1.90
C GLU A 66 3.86 -6.99 -1.45
N LEU A 67 3.30 -7.90 -0.66
CA LEU A 67 1.96 -7.73 -0.10
C LEU A 67 1.87 -6.52 0.84
N ILE A 68 2.87 -6.32 1.69
CA ILE A 68 2.95 -5.13 2.57
C ILE A 68 3.00 -3.85 1.72
N LEU A 69 3.82 -3.82 0.67
CA LEU A 69 3.93 -2.68 -0.23
C LEU A 69 2.57 -2.33 -0.86
N ILE A 70 1.86 -3.31 -1.40
CA ILE A 70 0.56 -3.12 -2.03
C ILE A 70 -0.48 -2.64 -1.00
N LEU A 71 -0.59 -3.33 0.13
CA LEU A 71 -1.58 -3.00 1.16
C LEU A 71 -1.35 -1.61 1.76
N LEU A 72 -0.11 -1.26 2.08
CA LEU A 72 0.22 0.06 2.63
C LEU A 72 0.06 1.17 1.59
N SER A 73 0.38 0.91 0.33
CA SER A 73 0.18 1.88 -0.75
C SER A 73 -1.31 2.18 -0.94
N VAL A 74 -2.14 1.15 -1.05
CA VAL A 74 -3.59 1.31 -1.23
C VAL A 74 -4.21 1.98 0.01
N HIS A 75 -3.88 1.51 1.20
CA HIS A 75 -4.41 2.05 2.44
C HIS A 75 -3.99 3.51 2.65
N GLY A 76 -2.71 3.82 2.49
CA GLY A 76 -2.15 5.15 2.71
C GLY A 76 -2.69 6.19 1.73
N PHE A 77 -2.68 5.89 0.44
CA PHE A 77 -3.20 6.83 -0.56
C PHE A 77 -4.72 6.95 -0.53
N ASN A 78 -5.45 5.89 -0.18
CA ASN A 78 -6.88 6.01 0.03
C ASN A 78 -7.21 6.87 1.26
N GLY A 79 -6.46 6.73 2.34
CA GLY A 79 -6.57 7.63 3.51
C GLY A 79 -6.23 9.08 3.17
N LEU A 80 -5.14 9.30 2.44
CA LEU A 80 -4.77 10.64 1.95
C LEU A 80 -5.84 11.25 1.05
N ARG A 81 -6.43 10.43 0.16
CA ARG A 81 -7.55 10.85 -0.68
C ARG A 81 -8.71 11.39 0.16
N VAL A 82 -9.11 10.68 1.20
CA VAL A 82 -10.20 11.12 2.09
C VAL A 82 -9.89 12.47 2.71
N ILE A 83 -8.70 12.63 3.27
CA ILE A 83 -8.25 13.89 3.88
C ILE A 83 -8.27 15.04 2.86
N LEU A 84 -7.72 14.82 1.67
CA LEU A 84 -7.67 15.85 0.64
C LEU A 84 -9.06 16.28 0.15
N LEU A 85 -10.01 15.33 0.05
CA LEU A 85 -11.38 15.62 -0.34
C LEU A 85 -12.16 16.39 0.74
N GLU A 86 -11.77 16.25 2.01
CA GLU A 86 -12.35 17.05 3.10
C GLU A 86 -11.83 18.50 3.10
N LEU A 87 -10.60 18.72 2.63
CA LEU A 87 -10.00 20.07 2.63
C LEU A 87 -10.61 21.01 1.60
N LYS A 88 -11.04 20.49 0.48
CA LYS A 88 -11.60 21.29 -0.61
C LYS A 88 -12.64 20.50 -1.40
N GLN A 89 -13.73 21.17 -1.76
CA GLN A 89 -14.81 20.61 -2.57
C GLN A 89 -14.76 21.17 -4.00
N GLY A 90 -15.17 20.37 -4.96
CA GLY A 90 -15.28 20.75 -6.36
C GLY A 90 -14.99 19.59 -7.30
N VAL A 91 -15.79 19.44 -8.36
CA VAL A 91 -15.71 18.31 -9.29
C VAL A 91 -14.33 18.17 -9.94
N GLY A 92 -13.72 19.28 -10.33
CA GLY A 92 -12.37 19.27 -10.90
C GLY A 92 -11.31 18.85 -9.90
N TYR A 93 -11.40 19.31 -8.66
CA TYR A 93 -10.50 18.95 -7.58
C TYR A 93 -10.63 17.46 -7.20
N GLU A 94 -11.86 16.97 -7.06
CA GLU A 94 -12.11 15.56 -6.76
C GLU A 94 -11.54 14.62 -7.82
N LYS A 95 -11.72 14.95 -9.11
CA LYS A 95 -11.11 14.19 -10.20
C LYS A 95 -9.58 14.21 -10.12
N ALA A 96 -8.98 15.37 -9.89
CA ALA A 96 -7.53 15.52 -9.76
C ALA A 96 -6.99 14.68 -8.61
N VAL A 97 -7.65 14.71 -7.44
CA VAL A 97 -7.26 13.91 -6.26
C VAL A 97 -7.39 12.41 -6.55
N ASN A 98 -8.49 11.97 -7.13
CA ASN A 98 -8.73 10.56 -7.43
C ASN A 98 -7.68 10.01 -8.41
N TYR A 99 -7.47 10.69 -9.54
CA TYR A 99 -6.48 10.27 -10.52
C TYR A 99 -5.05 10.38 -9.99
N GLY A 100 -4.74 11.44 -9.23
CA GLY A 100 -3.45 11.62 -8.60
C GLY A 100 -3.11 10.50 -7.61
N CYS A 101 -4.05 10.10 -6.76
CA CYS A 101 -3.86 8.99 -5.81
C CYS A 101 -3.68 7.65 -6.53
N ILE A 102 -4.49 7.37 -7.56
CA ILE A 102 -4.35 6.14 -8.36
C ILE A 102 -2.99 6.10 -9.06
N ALA A 103 -2.57 7.19 -9.69
CA ALA A 103 -1.27 7.29 -10.34
C ALA A 103 -0.12 7.11 -9.33
N ALA A 104 -0.22 7.70 -8.14
CA ALA A 104 0.78 7.57 -7.08
C ALA A 104 0.89 6.13 -6.57
N ILE A 105 -0.23 5.43 -6.37
CA ILE A 105 -0.25 4.00 -6.01
C ILE A 105 0.45 3.19 -7.10
N ALA A 106 0.09 3.39 -8.37
CA ALA A 106 0.65 2.65 -9.49
C ALA A 106 2.17 2.85 -9.61
N VAL A 107 2.65 4.08 -9.50
CA VAL A 107 4.09 4.40 -9.55
C VAL A 107 4.84 3.80 -8.36
N LEU A 108 4.30 3.94 -7.16
CA LEU A 108 4.96 3.43 -5.95
C LEU A 108 5.03 1.90 -5.95
N VAL A 109 3.95 1.22 -6.30
CA VAL A 109 3.90 -0.23 -6.39
C VAL A 109 4.83 -0.72 -7.50
N ALA A 110 4.80 -0.12 -8.68
CA ALA A 110 5.66 -0.51 -9.80
C ALA A 110 7.16 -0.36 -9.44
N TYR A 111 7.54 0.77 -8.84
CA TYR A 111 8.92 1.02 -8.44
C TYR A 111 9.37 0.10 -7.30
N GLY A 112 8.53 -0.07 -6.28
CA GLY A 112 8.81 -0.95 -5.14
C GLY A 112 8.89 -2.42 -5.56
N SER A 113 7.97 -2.90 -6.39
CA SER A 113 7.99 -4.26 -6.96
C SER A 113 9.25 -4.51 -7.78
N ARG A 114 9.65 -3.53 -8.61
CA ARG A 114 10.91 -3.60 -9.35
C ARG A 114 12.10 -3.78 -8.38
N THR A 115 12.14 -3.02 -7.31
CA THR A 115 13.22 -3.11 -6.31
C THR A 115 13.26 -4.48 -5.64
N ILE A 116 12.11 -5.01 -5.23
CA ILE A 116 11.99 -6.33 -4.61
C ILE A 116 12.43 -7.43 -5.58
N LEU A 117 12.02 -7.34 -6.84
CA LEU A 117 12.40 -8.33 -7.86
C LEU A 117 13.89 -8.31 -8.16
N ILE A 118 14.49 -7.13 -8.34
CA ILE A 118 15.93 -6.99 -8.59
C ILE A 118 16.72 -7.56 -7.41
N ALA A 119 16.37 -7.20 -6.18
CA ALA A 119 17.02 -7.69 -4.98
C ALA A 119 16.83 -9.20 -4.80
N GLY A 120 15.64 -9.72 -5.04
CA GLY A 120 15.32 -11.15 -4.91
C GLY A 120 15.94 -12.04 -5.99
N LEU A 121 16.13 -11.52 -7.19
CA LEU A 121 16.75 -12.25 -8.31
C LEU A 121 18.28 -12.08 -8.37
N GLY A 122 18.84 -11.19 -7.55
CA GLY A 122 20.28 -10.93 -7.53
C GLY A 122 20.79 -10.17 -8.78
N MET A 123 19.88 -9.42 -9.39
CA MET A 123 20.22 -8.61 -10.57
C MET A 123 20.64 -7.20 -10.20
#